data_012b0733078d2d6c16179018b4df008e
#
_entry.id   012b0733078d2d6c16179018b4df008e
#
_cell.length_a   1.000
_cell.length_b   1.000
_cell.length_c   1.000
_cell.angle_alpha   90.00
_cell.angle_beta   90.00
_cell.angle_gamma   90.00
#
_symmetry.space_group_name_H-M   'P 1'
#
loop_
_entity.id
_entity.type
_entity.pdbx_description
1 polymer ?
#
loop_
_entity_poly.entity_id
_entity_poly.type
_entity_poly.pdbx_seq_one_letter_code
_entity_poly.pdbx_strand_id
1 'polypeptide(L)'
;MADEDVVFGDEDVTGGVEPDSGGRGGFLPEIVIKILKLVAMGLAAIIFIVTVVVITMQILGRGGAQQSLPAVSREYQGVAPILQWWDGIDEIRTRTSDTEPMTVIVKVKIGFEKDNKTILTELNDRQSPLQAEIRHYFSTKNAAELTPRHEAQITNELKTLVNDRLTGPNIERVIIMDLQILDF
;
A
#
# COMPACT_ATOMS: atom_id res chain seq x y z
N MET A 1 -17.16 -4.34 -67.43
CA MET A 1 -18.56 -4.25 -67.02
C MET A 1 -18.57 -3.98 -65.60
N ALA A 2 -18.82 -2.68 -65.34
CA ALA A 2 -19.42 -1.99 -64.17
C ALA A 2 -18.73 -2.28 -62.82
N ASP A 3 -17.90 -1.47 -62.28
CA ASP A 3 -18.07 -0.13 -61.67
C ASP A 3 -19.21 -0.09 -60.65
N GLU A 4 -18.82 0.04 -59.38
CA GLU A 4 -19.53 0.90 -58.44
C GLU A 4 -18.63 1.25 -57.28
N ASP A 5 -18.19 2.51 -57.33
CA ASP A 5 -17.62 3.31 -56.28
C ASP A 5 -18.58 3.37 -55.09
N VAL A 6 -18.08 3.07 -53.89
CA VAL A 6 -18.76 3.45 -52.64
C VAL A 6 -17.95 4.52 -51.98
N VAL A 7 -18.37 5.74 -52.23
CA VAL A 7 -17.99 6.96 -51.53
C VAL A 7 -18.49 6.85 -50.10
N PHE A 8 -17.57 6.78 -49.11
CA PHE A 8 -17.90 7.03 -47.72
C PHE A 8 -17.98 8.55 -47.49
N GLY A 9 -19.25 9.00 -47.44
CA GLY A 9 -19.55 10.35 -46.99
C GLY A 9 -19.21 10.53 -45.51
N ASP A 10 -18.43 11.53 -45.27
CA ASP A 10 -18.14 12.12 -44.01
C ASP A 10 -19.43 12.81 -43.49
N GLU A 11 -20.11 12.20 -42.53
CA GLU A 11 -21.25 12.85 -41.85
C GLU A 11 -20.82 13.37 -40.51
N ASP A 12 -20.52 14.63 -40.55
CA ASP A 12 -20.42 15.58 -39.48
C ASP A 12 -21.72 15.60 -38.65
N VAL A 13 -21.78 14.89 -37.55
CA VAL A 13 -22.94 14.92 -36.63
C VAL A 13 -22.70 15.97 -35.57
N THR A 14 -22.77 17.23 -35.97
CA THR A 14 -23.07 18.32 -35.05
C THR A 14 -24.55 18.35 -34.79
N GLY A 15 -25.06 17.44 -33.98
CA GLY A 15 -26.40 17.46 -33.44
C GLY A 15 -26.57 18.56 -32.41
N GLY A 16 -26.80 19.79 -32.87
CA GLY A 16 -27.31 20.85 -32.04
C GLY A 16 -28.72 20.49 -31.56
N VAL A 17 -28.84 20.17 -30.27
CA VAL A 17 -30.13 20.16 -29.62
C VAL A 17 -30.51 21.61 -29.29
N GLU A 18 -31.27 22.21 -30.18
CA GLU A 18 -32.01 23.42 -29.85
C GLU A 18 -33.12 23.03 -28.88
N PRO A 19 -33.24 23.63 -27.69
CA PRO A 19 -34.43 23.47 -26.89
C PRO A 19 -35.50 24.39 -27.49
N ASP A 20 -36.52 23.73 -28.04
CA ASP A 20 -37.80 24.33 -28.45
C ASP A 20 -38.35 25.22 -27.33
N SER A 21 -38.52 26.51 -27.64
CA SER A 21 -39.08 27.52 -26.76
C SER A 21 -40.57 27.51 -26.86
N GLY A 22 -41.25 26.64 -26.13
CA GLY A 22 -42.70 26.66 -25.88
C GLY A 22 -43.05 27.51 -24.66
N GLY A 23 -43.45 28.69 -24.91
CA GLY A 23 -43.98 29.77 -24.14
C GLY A 23 -44.42 29.61 -22.66
N ARG A 24 -44.05 30.58 -21.87
CA ARG A 24 -44.92 31.43 -21.04
C ARG A 24 -44.11 32.45 -20.26
N GLY A 25 -44.32 33.70 -20.60
CA GLY A 25 -44.07 34.93 -19.92
C GLY A 25 -43.37 34.92 -18.57
N GLY A 26 -42.15 35.36 -18.57
CA GLY A 26 -41.47 35.89 -17.40
C GLY A 26 -40.52 36.94 -17.89
N PHE A 27 -40.80 38.20 -17.61
CA PHE A 27 -39.97 39.37 -17.85
C PHE A 27 -38.65 39.23 -17.06
N LEU A 28 -37.73 38.37 -17.52
CA LEU A 28 -36.39 38.42 -17.02
C LEU A 28 -35.64 39.47 -17.85
N PRO A 29 -35.12 40.54 -17.22
CA PRO A 29 -34.37 41.53 -17.94
C PRO A 29 -33.19 40.85 -18.64
N GLU A 30 -32.88 41.26 -19.86
CA GLU A 30 -31.80 40.70 -20.73
C GLU A 30 -30.46 40.54 -19.99
N ILE A 31 -30.25 41.36 -18.97
CA ILE A 31 -29.12 41.31 -18.05
C ILE A 31 -29.10 40.00 -17.25
N VAL A 32 -30.26 39.51 -16.77
CA VAL A 32 -30.31 38.25 -15.98
C VAL A 32 -29.98 37.05 -16.84
N ILE A 33 -30.40 37.05 -18.11
CA ILE A 33 -30.08 35.99 -19.05
C ILE A 33 -28.57 35.97 -19.35
N LYS A 34 -27.95 37.16 -19.50
CA LYS A 34 -26.47 37.28 -19.70
C LYS A 34 -25.71 36.80 -18.47
N ILE A 35 -26.15 37.17 -17.27
CA ILE A 35 -25.56 36.71 -16.01
C ILE A 35 -25.72 35.20 -15.85
N LEU A 36 -26.91 34.65 -16.14
CA LEU A 36 -27.16 33.22 -16.06
C LEU A 36 -26.26 32.39 -17.01
N LYS A 37 -26.07 32.89 -18.25
CA LYS A 37 -25.13 32.26 -19.20
C LYS A 37 -23.68 32.29 -18.69
N LEU A 38 -23.26 33.39 -18.10
CA LEU A 38 -21.91 33.54 -17.56
C LEU A 38 -21.68 32.61 -16.36
N VAL A 39 -22.67 32.50 -15.46
CA VAL A 39 -22.65 31.55 -14.33
C VAL A 39 -22.62 30.10 -14.83
N ALA A 40 -23.48 29.76 -15.79
CA ALA A 40 -23.51 28.40 -16.38
C ALA A 40 -22.17 28.03 -17.05
N MET A 41 -21.55 28.99 -17.77
CA MET A 41 -20.26 28.79 -18.39
C MET A 41 -19.14 28.60 -17.34
N GLY A 42 -19.18 29.37 -16.24
CA GLY A 42 -18.24 29.22 -15.12
C GLY A 42 -18.39 27.85 -14.42
N LEU A 43 -19.63 27.40 -14.21
CA LEU A 43 -19.93 26.13 -13.59
C LEU A 43 -19.46 24.95 -14.47
N ALA A 44 -19.67 25.05 -15.78
CA ALA A 44 -19.19 24.06 -16.74
C ALA A 44 -17.64 23.95 -16.72
N ALA A 45 -16.94 25.09 -16.62
CA ALA A 45 -15.48 25.10 -16.52
C ALA A 45 -14.98 24.44 -15.23
N ILE A 46 -15.65 24.68 -14.10
CA ILE A 46 -15.30 24.03 -12.82
C ILE A 46 -15.49 22.53 -12.90
N ILE A 47 -16.63 22.06 -13.41
CA ILE A 47 -16.91 20.63 -13.59
C ILE A 47 -15.86 19.98 -14.49
N PHE A 48 -15.47 20.65 -15.58
CA PHE A 48 -14.45 20.15 -16.47
C PHE A 48 -13.10 19.98 -15.77
N ILE A 49 -12.67 21.00 -15.01
CA ILE A 49 -11.39 20.94 -14.24
C ILE A 49 -11.44 19.78 -13.24
N VAL A 50 -12.52 19.65 -12.47
CA VAL A 50 -12.67 18.56 -11.49
C VAL A 50 -12.62 17.20 -12.19
N THR A 51 -13.29 17.05 -13.32
CA THR A 51 -13.29 15.80 -14.09
C THR A 51 -11.90 15.44 -14.58
N VAL A 52 -11.15 16.42 -15.12
CA VAL A 52 -9.77 16.20 -15.55
C VAL A 52 -8.88 15.78 -14.37
N VAL A 53 -8.99 16.46 -13.23
CA VAL A 53 -8.22 16.11 -12.02
C VAL A 53 -8.53 14.69 -11.54
N VAL A 54 -9.81 14.31 -11.50
CA VAL A 54 -10.23 12.96 -11.07
C VAL A 54 -9.71 11.89 -12.03
N ILE A 55 -9.83 12.13 -13.35
CA ILE A 55 -9.31 11.19 -14.36
C ILE A 55 -7.80 11.08 -14.25
N THR A 56 -7.10 12.20 -14.09
CA THR A 56 -5.63 12.21 -13.92
C THR A 56 -5.23 11.43 -12.66
N MET A 57 -5.92 11.64 -11.54
CA MET A 57 -5.67 10.86 -10.31
C MET A 57 -5.97 9.37 -10.48
N GLN A 58 -7.03 9.00 -11.22
CA GLN A 58 -7.33 7.59 -11.48
C GLN A 58 -6.30 6.91 -12.39
N ILE A 59 -5.78 7.64 -13.38
CA ILE A 59 -4.75 7.11 -14.27
C ILE A 59 -3.42 6.98 -13.53
N LEU A 60 -3.01 8.00 -12.76
CA LEU A 60 -1.79 7.95 -11.95
C LEU A 60 -1.92 6.96 -10.78
N GLY A 61 -3.09 6.81 -10.18
CA GLY A 61 -3.33 5.88 -9.06
C GLY A 61 -3.42 4.40 -9.48
N ARG A 62 -3.66 4.09 -10.75
CA ARG A 62 -3.66 2.72 -11.28
C ARG A 62 -2.30 2.22 -11.76
N GLY A 63 -1.42 3.11 -12.09
CA GLY A 63 -0.02 2.75 -12.26
C GLY A 63 0.67 3.08 -10.96
N GLY A 64 1.03 2.08 -10.16
CA GLY A 64 1.76 2.24 -8.90
C GLY A 64 3.01 3.10 -9.07
N ALA A 65 2.80 4.37 -9.37
CA ALA A 65 3.79 5.39 -9.19
C ALA A 65 3.88 5.59 -7.67
N GLN A 66 4.71 4.78 -7.00
CA GLN A 66 5.47 5.34 -5.92
C GLN A 66 5.92 6.71 -6.41
N GLN A 67 5.30 7.77 -5.85
CA GLN A 67 5.93 9.07 -5.93
C GLN A 67 7.35 8.83 -5.43
N SER A 68 8.29 8.76 -6.35
CA SER A 68 9.68 8.99 -6.04
C SER A 68 9.70 10.44 -5.56
N LEU A 69 9.48 10.60 -4.26
CA LEU A 69 9.93 11.79 -3.57
C LEU A 69 11.35 12.00 -4.05
N PRO A 70 11.72 13.22 -4.52
CA PRO A 70 13.08 13.47 -4.94
C PRO A 70 13.98 12.90 -3.84
N ALA A 71 14.94 12.08 -4.25
CA ALA A 71 15.83 11.41 -3.31
C ALA A 71 16.36 12.50 -2.38
N VAL A 72 15.74 12.60 -1.21
CA VAL A 72 16.24 13.44 -0.13
C VAL A 72 17.64 12.94 0.09
N SER A 73 18.60 13.80 -0.19
CA SER A 73 20.01 13.52 -0.11
C SER A 73 20.25 12.66 1.13
N ARG A 74 20.98 11.57 0.99
CA ARG A 74 21.28 10.62 2.09
C ARG A 74 21.83 11.29 3.37
N GLU A 75 22.12 12.57 3.30
CA GLU A 75 22.61 13.43 4.37
C GLU A 75 21.54 13.82 5.41
N TYR A 76 20.25 13.56 5.12
CA TYR A 76 19.15 13.81 6.06
C TYR A 76 18.39 12.51 6.41
N GLN A 77 19.07 11.40 6.51
CA GLN A 77 18.56 10.28 7.28
C GLN A 77 18.66 10.71 8.74
N GLY A 78 17.54 11.20 9.28
CA GLY A 78 17.43 11.48 10.70
C GLY A 78 18.01 10.32 11.49
N VAL A 79 18.69 10.60 12.57
CA VAL A 79 19.25 9.58 13.48
C VAL A 79 18.19 8.48 13.62
N ALA A 80 18.57 7.26 13.27
CA ALA A 80 17.64 6.12 13.34
C ALA A 80 16.98 6.12 14.72
N PRO A 81 15.65 6.00 14.82
CA PRO A 81 14.97 6.08 16.09
C PRO A 81 15.58 5.07 17.06
N ILE A 82 15.81 5.51 18.29
CA ILE A 82 16.31 4.62 19.34
C ILE A 82 15.21 3.62 19.65
N LEU A 83 15.46 2.35 19.29
CA LEU A 83 14.50 1.28 19.56
C LEU A 83 14.70 0.70 20.96
N GLN A 84 13.61 0.36 21.58
CA GLN A 84 13.59 -0.51 22.75
C GLN A 84 13.46 -1.96 22.25
N TRP A 85 14.23 -2.86 22.86
CA TRP A 85 14.24 -4.27 22.47
C TRP A 85 13.51 -5.12 23.50
N TRP A 86 12.57 -5.92 23.01
CA TRP A 86 11.85 -6.92 23.79
C TRP A 86 12.40 -8.31 23.47
N ASP A 87 12.71 -9.06 24.48
CA ASP A 87 13.29 -10.41 24.43
C ASP A 87 12.41 -11.47 25.10
N GLY A 88 11.10 -11.21 25.12
CA GLY A 88 10.14 -12.16 25.71
C GLY A 88 9.96 -13.47 24.92
N ILE A 89 10.50 -13.59 23.70
CA ILE A 89 10.48 -14.85 22.97
C ILE A 89 11.68 -15.69 23.42
N ASP A 90 11.38 -16.82 24.04
CA ASP A 90 12.40 -17.81 24.41
C ASP A 90 13.04 -18.43 23.17
N GLU A 91 14.16 -19.14 23.36
CA GLU A 91 14.80 -19.92 22.31
C GLU A 91 13.80 -20.92 21.70
N ILE A 92 13.60 -20.80 20.39
CA ILE A 92 12.68 -21.65 19.64
C ILE A 92 13.48 -22.80 19.02
N ARG A 93 13.00 -24.01 19.24
CA ARG A 93 13.52 -25.22 18.61
C ARG A 93 12.45 -25.82 17.72
N THR A 94 12.78 -26.03 16.45
CA THR A 94 11.86 -26.65 15.47
C THR A 94 12.65 -27.47 14.45
N ARG A 95 11.96 -28.04 13.46
CA ARG A 95 12.56 -28.76 12.35
C ARG A 95 12.24 -28.05 11.05
N THR A 96 13.17 -28.15 10.08
CA THR A 96 12.96 -27.66 8.72
C THR A 96 11.93 -28.52 7.97
N SER A 97 11.41 -27.99 6.87
CA SER A 97 10.49 -28.70 5.97
C SER A 97 11.19 -29.51 4.88
N ASP A 98 12.50 -29.69 4.98
CA ASP A 98 13.27 -30.51 4.04
C ASP A 98 12.87 -31.99 4.08
N THR A 99 13.19 -32.72 3.03
CA THR A 99 13.00 -34.19 2.96
C THR A 99 13.76 -34.91 4.08
N GLU A 100 14.93 -34.38 4.45
CA GLU A 100 15.70 -34.74 5.63
C GLU A 100 15.62 -33.57 6.62
N PRO A 101 14.73 -33.63 7.61
CA PRO A 101 14.49 -32.51 8.49
C PRO A 101 15.66 -32.23 9.43
N MET A 102 16.22 -31.03 9.35
CA MET A 102 17.28 -30.55 10.25
C MET A 102 16.67 -29.82 11.44
N THR A 103 17.38 -29.83 12.58
CA THR A 103 16.93 -29.09 13.77
C THR A 103 17.36 -27.64 13.66
N VAL A 104 16.39 -26.72 13.77
CA VAL A 104 16.62 -25.28 13.80
C VAL A 104 16.49 -24.78 15.23
N ILE A 105 17.49 -24.07 15.69
CA ILE A 105 17.49 -23.35 16.96
C ILE A 105 17.59 -21.87 16.62
N VAL A 106 16.61 -21.07 17.07
CA VAL A 106 16.59 -19.64 16.77
C VAL A 106 16.18 -18.80 17.99
N LYS A 107 16.84 -17.65 18.13
CA LYS A 107 16.51 -16.65 19.12
C LYS A 107 16.31 -15.31 18.43
N VAL A 108 15.15 -14.69 18.66
CA VAL A 108 14.78 -13.41 18.06
C VAL A 108 14.54 -12.34 19.14
N LYS A 109 14.72 -11.07 18.76
CA LYS A 109 14.30 -9.92 19.55
C LYS A 109 13.47 -8.99 18.70
N ILE A 110 12.50 -8.34 19.33
CA ILE A 110 11.57 -7.42 18.69
C ILE A 110 11.90 -6.01 19.12
N GLY A 111 12.12 -5.14 18.12
CA GLY A 111 12.42 -3.72 18.33
C GLY A 111 11.18 -2.87 18.07
N PHE A 112 10.86 -2.00 18.99
CA PHE A 112 9.73 -1.07 18.89
C PHE A 112 10.14 0.31 19.39
N GLU A 113 9.31 1.31 19.12
CA GLU A 113 9.55 2.69 19.51
C GLU A 113 9.74 2.81 21.03
N LYS A 114 10.80 3.50 21.43
CA LYS A 114 11.12 3.71 22.83
C LYS A 114 9.95 4.37 23.57
N ASP A 115 9.73 3.94 24.81
CA ASP A 115 8.68 4.43 25.73
C ASP A 115 7.23 4.12 25.29
N ASN A 116 7.01 3.31 24.26
CA ASN A 116 5.70 2.86 23.85
C ASN A 116 5.19 1.69 24.73
N LYS A 117 4.53 2.05 25.83
CA LYS A 117 4.02 1.08 26.81
C LYS A 117 2.91 0.20 26.24
N THR A 118 2.15 0.70 25.27
CA THR A 118 1.04 -0.05 24.65
C THR A 118 1.55 -1.26 23.90
N ILE A 119 2.60 -1.09 23.08
CA ILE A 119 3.24 -2.21 22.37
C ILE A 119 3.83 -3.21 23.38
N LEU A 120 4.54 -2.71 24.41
CA LEU A 120 5.15 -3.59 25.39
C LEU A 120 4.12 -4.45 26.12
N THR A 121 2.98 -3.88 26.50
CA THR A 121 1.89 -4.62 27.14
C THR A 121 1.33 -5.67 26.18
N GLU A 122 1.06 -5.28 24.93
CA GLU A 122 0.49 -6.20 23.92
C GLU A 122 1.45 -7.35 23.57
N LEU A 123 2.77 -7.08 23.47
CA LEU A 123 3.77 -8.12 23.26
C LEU A 123 3.82 -9.11 24.42
N ASN A 124 3.70 -8.64 25.67
CA ASN A 124 3.66 -9.52 26.84
C ASN A 124 2.38 -10.35 26.89
N ASP A 125 1.22 -9.75 26.59
CA ASP A 125 -0.07 -10.45 26.59
C ASP A 125 -0.16 -11.51 25.49
N ARG A 126 0.56 -11.28 24.37
CA ARG A 126 0.58 -12.18 23.20
C ARG A 126 1.87 -13.00 23.08
N GLN A 127 2.70 -13.05 24.10
CA GLN A 127 3.98 -13.78 24.06
C GLN A 127 3.85 -15.21 23.54
N SER A 128 2.96 -16.01 24.13
CA SER A 128 2.78 -17.42 23.75
C SER A 128 2.29 -17.61 22.32
N PRO A 129 1.24 -16.91 21.84
CA PRO A 129 0.83 -16.98 20.45
C PRO A 129 1.89 -16.49 19.47
N LEU A 130 2.63 -15.42 19.77
CA LEU A 130 3.72 -14.94 18.93
C LEU A 130 4.86 -15.98 18.83
N GLN A 131 5.25 -16.60 19.94
CA GLN A 131 6.24 -17.67 19.95
C GLN A 131 5.79 -18.88 19.12
N ALA A 132 4.51 -19.25 19.18
CA ALA A 132 3.96 -20.34 18.38
C ALA A 132 3.98 -20.02 16.88
N GLU A 133 3.61 -18.80 16.49
CA GLU A 133 3.62 -18.36 15.10
C GLU A 133 5.06 -18.28 14.52
N ILE A 134 6.00 -17.74 15.28
CA ILE A 134 7.40 -17.68 14.87
C ILE A 134 7.97 -19.09 14.72
N ARG A 135 7.64 -20.01 15.65
CA ARG A 135 8.02 -21.41 15.52
C ARG A 135 7.44 -22.06 14.27
N HIS A 136 6.15 -21.80 14.00
CA HIS A 136 5.48 -22.31 12.80
C HIS A 136 6.16 -21.76 11.53
N TYR A 137 6.47 -20.47 11.50
CA TYR A 137 7.19 -19.85 10.38
C TYR A 137 8.48 -20.59 10.08
N PHE A 138 9.35 -20.83 11.07
CA PHE A 138 10.62 -21.56 10.86
C PHE A 138 10.40 -23.03 10.48
N SER A 139 9.31 -23.66 10.93
CA SER A 139 9.00 -25.04 10.55
C SER A 139 8.55 -25.22 9.11
N THR A 140 8.15 -24.15 8.44
CA THR A 140 7.75 -24.17 7.02
C THR A 140 8.90 -23.88 6.07
N LYS A 141 10.06 -23.46 6.58
CA LYS A 141 11.24 -23.10 5.79
C LYS A 141 12.18 -24.29 5.60
N ASN A 142 12.87 -24.30 4.47
CA ASN A 142 13.95 -25.22 4.17
C ASN A 142 15.29 -24.67 4.68
N ALA A 143 16.27 -25.54 4.95
CA ALA A 143 17.60 -25.13 5.39
C ALA A 143 18.27 -24.16 4.42
N ALA A 144 18.07 -24.31 3.11
CA ALA A 144 18.59 -23.40 2.09
C ALA A 144 18.04 -21.97 2.20
N GLU A 145 16.82 -21.80 2.69
CA GLU A 145 16.18 -20.49 2.90
C GLU A 145 16.69 -19.82 4.19
N LEU A 146 17.14 -20.60 5.16
CA LEU A 146 17.61 -20.13 6.46
C LEU A 146 19.12 -19.78 6.47
N THR A 147 19.61 -19.27 5.38
CA THR A 147 21.03 -18.86 5.25
C THR A 147 21.21 -17.37 5.56
N PRO A 148 22.42 -16.94 5.96
CA PRO A 148 22.70 -15.52 6.23
C PRO A 148 22.38 -14.57 5.06
N ARG A 149 22.36 -15.09 3.83
CA ARG A 149 21.97 -14.29 2.64
C ARG A 149 20.50 -13.87 2.65
N HIS A 150 19.64 -14.66 3.28
CA HIS A 150 18.20 -14.41 3.37
C HIS A 150 17.79 -13.77 4.70
N GLU A 151 18.73 -13.47 5.59
CA GLU A 151 18.42 -12.90 6.92
C GLU A 151 17.58 -11.62 6.83
N ALA A 152 17.90 -10.72 5.90
CA ALA A 152 17.13 -9.50 5.69
C ALA A 152 15.67 -9.79 5.26
N GLN A 153 15.46 -10.82 4.44
CA GLN A 153 14.13 -11.25 4.03
C GLN A 153 13.40 -11.89 5.21
N ILE A 154 14.01 -12.80 5.92
CA ILE A 154 13.44 -13.48 7.09
C ILE A 154 13.00 -12.46 8.14
N THR A 155 13.86 -11.49 8.47
CA THR A 155 13.53 -10.47 9.47
C THR A 155 12.38 -9.58 9.05
N ASN A 156 12.24 -9.27 7.75
CA ASN A 156 11.10 -8.52 7.22
C ASN A 156 9.81 -9.35 7.24
N GLU A 157 9.88 -10.63 6.87
CA GLU A 157 8.73 -11.54 6.94
C GLU A 157 8.26 -11.72 8.39
N LEU A 158 9.19 -11.89 9.35
CA LEU A 158 8.88 -11.95 10.77
C LEU A 158 8.27 -10.64 11.30
N LYS A 159 8.77 -9.48 10.85
CA LYS A 159 8.17 -8.18 11.19
C LYS A 159 6.71 -8.12 10.74
N THR A 160 6.42 -8.52 9.52
CA THR A 160 5.05 -8.55 8.99
C THR A 160 4.18 -9.51 9.79
N LEU A 161 4.66 -10.72 10.03
CA LEU A 161 3.96 -11.74 10.80
C LEU A 161 3.59 -11.26 12.21
N VAL A 162 4.51 -10.61 12.91
CA VAL A 162 4.25 -10.06 14.25
C VAL A 162 3.24 -8.91 14.18
N ASN A 163 3.39 -7.99 13.22
CA ASN A 163 2.46 -6.86 13.06
C ASN A 163 1.04 -7.32 12.72
N ASP A 164 0.87 -8.38 11.95
CA ASP A 164 -0.43 -8.96 11.62
C ASP A 164 -1.14 -9.55 12.85
N ARG A 165 -0.40 -9.83 13.91
CA ARG A 165 -0.95 -10.34 15.18
C ARG A 165 -1.17 -9.27 16.23
N LEU A 166 -0.62 -8.07 16.04
CA LEU A 166 -0.85 -6.93 16.91
C LEU A 166 -2.11 -6.18 16.47
N THR A 167 -2.82 -5.60 17.42
CA THR A 167 -3.99 -4.75 17.15
C THR A 167 -3.69 -3.27 17.37
N GLY A 168 -2.61 -3.00 18.06
CA GLY A 168 -2.12 -1.65 18.38
C GLY A 168 -1.06 -1.13 17.41
N PRO A 169 -0.14 -0.30 17.90
CA PRO A 169 0.97 0.21 17.12
C PRO A 169 1.90 -0.90 16.62
N ASN A 170 2.49 -0.69 15.45
CA ASN A 170 3.40 -1.67 14.83
C ASN A 170 4.77 -1.70 15.49
N ILE A 171 5.42 -2.87 15.42
CA ILE A 171 6.84 -2.99 15.74
C ILE A 171 7.69 -2.44 14.58
N GLU A 172 8.88 -1.97 14.91
CA GLU A 172 9.80 -1.34 13.94
C GLU A 172 10.73 -2.35 13.27
N ARG A 173 11.23 -3.31 14.04
CA ARG A 173 12.24 -4.25 13.56
C ARG A 173 12.17 -5.58 14.32
N VAL A 174 12.54 -6.66 13.62
CA VAL A 174 12.90 -7.95 14.23
C VAL A 174 14.37 -8.21 13.94
N ILE A 175 15.10 -8.73 14.91
CA ILE A 175 16.48 -9.18 14.73
C ILE A 175 16.61 -10.64 15.16
N ILE A 176 17.45 -11.37 14.45
CA ILE A 176 17.84 -12.72 14.80
C ILE A 176 19.13 -12.61 15.62
N MET A 177 19.09 -13.08 16.85
CA MET A 177 20.24 -13.06 17.76
C MET A 177 21.11 -14.29 17.58
N ASP A 178 20.47 -15.41 17.29
CA ASP A 178 21.13 -16.69 17.04
C ASP A 178 20.27 -17.51 16.07
N LEU A 179 20.93 -18.19 15.13
CA LEU A 179 20.29 -19.11 14.21
C LEU A 179 21.27 -20.27 13.94
N GLN A 180 20.92 -21.43 14.42
CA GLN A 180 21.73 -22.65 14.24
C GLN A 180 20.88 -23.70 13.56
N ILE A 181 21.50 -24.38 12.57
CA ILE A 181 20.90 -25.51 11.88
C ILE A 181 21.79 -26.71 12.14
N LEU A 182 21.24 -27.73 12.78
CA LEU A 182 21.94 -28.92 13.18
C LEU A 182 21.43 -30.13 12.38
N ASP A 183 22.33 -30.81 11.74
CA ASP A 183 22.09 -32.10 11.10
C ASP A 183 22.39 -33.22 12.12
N PHE A 184 21.53 -34.24 12.20
CA PHE A 184 21.67 -35.36 13.13
C PHE A 184 21.56 -36.67 12.39
#